data_1a9198fc05a3188f75ff8a20e40e6b33
#
_entry.id   1a9198fc05a3188f75ff8a20e40e6b33
#
_cell.length_a   1.000
_cell.length_b   1.000
_cell.length_c   1.000
_cell.angle_alpha   90.00
_cell.angle_beta   90.00
_cell.angle_gamma   90.00
#
_symmetry.space_group_name_H-M   'P 1'
#
loop_
_entity.id
_entity.type
_entity.pdbx_description
1 polymer ?
#
loop_
_entity_poly.entity_id
_entity_poly.type
_entity_poly.pdbx_seq_one_letter_code
_entity_poly.pdbx_strand_id
1 'polypeptide(L)'
;MRKRLSSVLLGTFSVLALASTFAFFARTSSADEPRTEARAATPRPAAAARPTARERFHGFDPRVQELHDDVLRSPLGDGAHAELTLDPRLQDFLSRLLARYDVPRGAVVALEPSTGRVLAWADHVSESEGFGEGDVALDASPPSASVFKLVTSAALLDAGVSPDERVCYHGGASGLELENILDDPRRDTRCVSFTYALGHSTNAVLAKLADQHLDRATLRRYATAFAFGQGLPFELSTPSSEMDVPAGRLERARASAGFWHMHMSPLHGALIAATIANDGRMPHAAIVDRVVGADSDVSYRYEPATYRAVIPRRTARTLAEMMETTTTTGTARHYFRDHAGHEFLPGIRVAGKTGTLSSERPYRGYTWFVGFAPADAPTIAVAALIVNTPEWRIKAAYAAREALRYYLVEEPHRRALEAATPATPTNP
;
A
#
# COMPACT_ATOMS: atom_id res chain seq x y z
N MET A 1 -26.12 -55.13 26.65
CA MET A 1 -26.75 -56.24 25.89
C MET A 1 -26.92 -55.87 24.44
N ARG A 2 -26.51 -56.76 23.58
CA ARG A 2 -26.71 -56.90 22.14
C ARG A 2 -26.05 -55.88 21.20
N LYS A 3 -24.96 -56.40 20.62
CA LYS A 3 -24.31 -56.18 19.36
C LYS A 3 -25.28 -56.32 18.17
N ARG A 4 -25.10 -55.56 17.09
CA ARG A 4 -25.16 -56.12 15.73
C ARG A 4 -24.16 -55.43 14.83
N LEU A 5 -23.28 -56.21 14.25
CA LEU A 5 -22.48 -56.01 13.06
C LEU A 5 -23.34 -56.21 11.80
N SER A 6 -22.96 -55.59 10.70
CA SER A 6 -23.04 -56.07 9.30
C SER A 6 -22.77 -54.88 8.40
N SER A 7 -22.10 -54.88 7.27
CA SER A 7 -21.23 -55.80 6.54
C SER A 7 -20.67 -54.97 5.37
N VAL A 8 -19.45 -55.31 5.00
CA VAL A 8 -18.64 -54.82 3.87
C VAL A 8 -19.30 -55.16 2.54
N LEU A 9 -19.19 -54.23 1.56
CA LEU A 9 -19.26 -54.56 0.15
C LEU A 9 -18.16 -53.79 -0.61
N LEU A 10 -17.14 -54.53 -1.03
CA LEU A 10 -16.15 -54.15 -2.04
C LEU A 10 -16.83 -54.18 -3.42
N GLY A 11 -16.65 -53.12 -4.17
CA GLY A 11 -16.94 -53.06 -5.60
C GLY A 11 -15.69 -52.69 -6.38
N THR A 12 -15.08 -53.66 -7.00
CA THR A 12 -13.99 -53.54 -7.97
C THR A 12 -14.53 -53.07 -9.32
N PHE A 13 -13.99 -52.02 -9.87
CA PHE A 13 -14.20 -51.67 -11.30
C PHE A 13 -12.87 -51.73 -12.05
N SER A 14 -12.89 -52.63 -13.05
CA SER A 14 -11.81 -52.92 -13.98
C SER A 14 -11.61 -51.79 -14.99
N VAL A 15 -10.35 -51.45 -15.27
CA VAL A 15 -9.91 -50.55 -16.32
C VAL A 15 -9.76 -51.36 -17.62
N LEU A 16 -10.51 -51.00 -18.65
CA LEU A 16 -10.29 -51.46 -20.02
C LEU A 16 -9.38 -50.47 -20.73
N ALA A 17 -8.21 -50.93 -21.16
CA ALA A 17 -7.32 -50.22 -22.07
C ALA A 17 -7.68 -50.56 -23.50
N LEU A 18 -7.97 -49.56 -24.33
CA LEU A 18 -8.05 -49.69 -25.80
C LEU A 18 -6.73 -49.18 -26.40
N ALA A 19 -6.00 -50.12 -26.98
CA ALA A 19 -4.86 -49.84 -27.86
C ALA A 19 -5.35 -49.72 -29.29
N SER A 20 -5.08 -48.59 -29.93
CA SER A 20 -5.30 -48.37 -31.37
C SER A 20 -3.94 -48.36 -32.06
N THR A 21 -3.68 -49.39 -32.82
CA THR A 21 -2.58 -49.54 -33.78
C THR A 21 -2.86 -48.77 -35.05
N PHE A 22 -1.95 -47.85 -35.43
CA PHE A 22 -1.90 -47.27 -36.77
C PHE A 22 -0.70 -47.85 -37.54
N ALA A 23 -1.01 -48.42 -38.69
CA ALA A 23 -0.08 -49.08 -39.61
C ALA A 23 0.70 -48.05 -40.44
N PHE A 24 2.00 -48.31 -40.59
CA PHE A 24 2.95 -47.60 -41.43
C PHE A 24 2.80 -48.00 -42.87
N PHE A 25 2.59 -47.04 -43.78
CA PHE A 25 2.82 -47.23 -45.23
C PHE A 25 4.09 -46.50 -45.62
N ALA A 26 5.11 -47.26 -45.95
CA ALA A 26 6.33 -46.76 -46.56
C ALA A 26 6.13 -46.61 -48.08
N ARG A 27 6.39 -45.44 -48.60
CA ARG A 27 6.59 -45.23 -50.04
C ARG A 27 8.04 -44.73 -50.24
N THR A 28 8.84 -45.58 -50.88
CA THR A 28 10.16 -45.24 -51.42
C THR A 28 9.95 -44.46 -52.72
N SER A 29 10.54 -43.30 -52.79
CA SER A 29 10.85 -42.63 -54.09
C SER A 29 12.21 -42.00 -53.96
N SER A 30 13.14 -42.50 -54.73
CA SER A 30 14.49 -41.97 -54.93
C SER A 30 14.43 -40.84 -55.96
N ALA A 31 14.96 -39.67 -55.59
CA ALA A 31 15.41 -38.67 -56.54
C ALA A 31 16.64 -37.99 -55.92
N ASP A 32 17.79 -38.14 -56.61
CA ASP A 32 19.02 -37.46 -56.38
C ASP A 32 18.87 -35.97 -56.66
N GLU A 33 19.18 -35.14 -55.67
CA GLU A 33 19.47 -33.71 -55.85
C GLU A 33 20.78 -33.34 -55.11
N PRO A 34 21.58 -32.41 -55.66
CA PRO A 34 22.93 -32.18 -55.20
C PRO A 34 22.97 -31.42 -53.84
N ARG A 35 23.76 -31.96 -52.91
CA ARG A 35 24.05 -31.35 -51.62
C ARG A 35 24.78 -30.02 -51.81
N THR A 36 24.05 -28.91 -51.60
CA THR A 36 24.66 -27.61 -51.34
C THR A 36 25.15 -27.63 -49.90
N GLU A 37 26.44 -27.50 -49.67
CA GLU A 37 27.07 -27.36 -48.36
C GLU A 37 26.48 -26.13 -47.63
N ALA A 38 25.64 -26.35 -46.66
CA ALA A 38 25.17 -25.32 -45.75
C ALA A 38 26.38 -24.88 -44.86
N ARG A 39 26.87 -23.69 -45.18
CA ARG A 39 27.87 -22.97 -44.36
C ARG A 39 27.32 -22.86 -42.92
N ALA A 40 27.99 -23.54 -41.99
CA ALA A 40 27.66 -23.49 -40.56
C ALA A 40 27.59 -22.05 -40.12
N ALA A 41 26.37 -21.60 -39.72
CA ALA A 41 26.17 -20.31 -39.10
C ALA A 41 26.87 -20.33 -37.73
N THR A 42 27.82 -19.44 -37.55
CA THR A 42 28.46 -19.17 -36.24
C THR A 42 27.35 -18.91 -35.20
N PRO A 43 27.37 -19.60 -34.05
CA PRO A 43 26.37 -19.33 -33.02
C PRO A 43 26.49 -17.87 -32.57
N ARG A 44 25.39 -17.13 -32.71
CA ARG A 44 25.27 -15.77 -32.18
C ARG A 44 25.51 -15.86 -30.67
N PRO A 45 26.43 -15.04 -30.11
CA PRO A 45 26.65 -15.08 -28.67
C PRO A 45 25.28 -14.91 -27.97
N ALA A 46 24.98 -15.80 -27.03
CA ALA A 46 23.78 -15.71 -26.20
C ALA A 46 23.77 -14.32 -25.58
N ALA A 47 22.67 -13.58 -25.80
CA ALA A 47 22.50 -12.28 -25.14
C ALA A 47 22.70 -12.50 -23.64
N ALA A 48 23.63 -11.75 -23.05
CA ALA A 48 23.92 -11.83 -21.63
C ALA A 48 22.58 -11.73 -20.88
N ALA A 49 22.31 -12.68 -19.98
CA ALA A 49 21.10 -12.68 -19.18
C ALA A 49 21.00 -11.33 -18.48
N ARG A 50 19.82 -10.66 -18.59
CA ARG A 50 19.62 -9.40 -17.90
C ARG A 50 19.79 -9.64 -16.39
N PRO A 51 20.57 -8.79 -15.68
CA PRO A 51 20.78 -8.95 -14.25
C PRO A 51 19.43 -8.95 -13.50
N THR A 52 19.32 -9.79 -12.49
CA THR A 52 18.18 -9.80 -11.59
C THR A 52 18.08 -8.46 -10.84
N ALA A 53 16.91 -8.11 -10.29
CA ALA A 53 16.75 -6.90 -9.47
C ALA A 53 17.77 -6.88 -8.31
N ARG A 54 18.01 -8.02 -7.65
CA ARG A 54 18.97 -8.16 -6.56
C ARG A 54 20.41 -7.86 -6.98
N GLU A 55 20.81 -8.29 -8.15
CA GLU A 55 22.16 -8.01 -8.69
C GLU A 55 22.29 -6.55 -9.11
N ARG A 56 21.23 -5.97 -9.68
CA ARG A 56 21.21 -4.60 -10.19
C ARG A 56 21.26 -3.55 -9.09
N PHE A 57 20.60 -3.78 -7.97
CA PHE A 57 20.50 -2.87 -6.82
C PHE A 57 21.35 -3.34 -5.64
N HIS A 58 22.43 -4.08 -5.91
CA HIS A 58 23.33 -4.52 -4.85
C HIS A 58 23.97 -3.31 -4.15
N GLY A 59 23.83 -3.25 -2.82
CA GLY A 59 24.35 -2.14 -2.01
C GLY A 59 23.44 -0.90 -1.97
N PHE A 60 22.30 -0.89 -2.66
CA PHE A 60 21.35 0.22 -2.62
C PHE A 60 20.69 0.33 -1.23
N ASP A 61 20.80 1.51 -0.62
CA ASP A 61 20.06 1.92 0.57
C ASP A 61 19.29 3.22 0.27
N PRO A 62 17.96 3.21 0.25
CA PRO A 62 17.16 4.39 -0.07
C PRO A 62 17.33 5.54 0.93
N ARG A 63 17.92 5.31 2.10
CA ARG A 63 18.21 6.33 3.11
C ARG A 63 19.52 7.07 2.84
N VAL A 64 20.43 6.49 2.05
CA VAL A 64 21.68 7.15 1.64
C VAL A 64 21.38 7.98 0.40
N GLN A 65 21.26 9.29 0.56
CA GLN A 65 20.84 10.21 -0.48
C GLN A 65 21.77 11.41 -0.55
N GLU A 66 22.25 11.70 -1.74
CA GLU A 66 23.11 12.85 -2.04
C GLU A 66 22.45 13.70 -3.14
N LEU A 67 22.39 15.02 -2.94
CA LEU A 67 21.82 15.93 -3.92
C LEU A 67 22.86 16.32 -4.97
N HIS A 68 22.57 16.06 -6.24
CA HIS A 68 23.37 16.44 -7.40
C HIS A 68 22.46 17.05 -8.47
N ASP A 69 22.70 18.30 -8.83
CA ASP A 69 21.96 19.00 -9.90
C ASP A 69 20.43 18.79 -9.83
N ASP A 70 19.84 19.03 -8.66
CA ASP A 70 18.40 18.83 -8.36
C ASP A 70 17.90 17.39 -8.48
N VAL A 71 18.79 16.38 -8.51
CA VAL A 71 18.45 14.96 -8.48
C VAL A 71 19.08 14.30 -7.25
N LEU A 72 18.30 13.56 -6.50
CA LEU A 72 18.83 12.73 -5.42
C LEU A 72 19.45 11.45 -5.99
N ARG A 73 20.66 11.16 -5.56
CA ARG A 73 21.41 9.96 -5.93
C ARG A 73 21.74 9.11 -4.72
N SER A 74 21.85 7.82 -4.93
CA SER A 74 22.33 6.85 -3.94
C SER A 74 23.47 6.05 -4.56
N PRO A 75 24.61 5.89 -3.86
CA PRO A 75 25.75 5.13 -4.38
C PRO A 75 25.37 3.64 -4.51
N LEU A 76 25.94 3.02 -5.53
CA LEU A 76 25.92 1.58 -5.77
C LEU A 76 27.35 1.05 -5.81
N GLY A 77 27.50 -0.27 -5.86
CA GLY A 77 28.82 -0.87 -6.05
C GLY A 77 29.48 -0.44 -7.37
N ASP A 78 30.80 -0.62 -7.45
CA ASP A 78 31.61 -0.43 -8.66
C ASP A 78 31.56 1.00 -9.28
N GLY A 79 31.34 2.03 -8.44
CA GLY A 79 31.29 3.43 -8.89
C GLY A 79 30.02 3.80 -9.63
N ALA A 80 29.03 2.93 -9.69
CA ALA A 80 27.69 3.23 -10.20
C ALA A 80 26.87 3.98 -9.14
N HIS A 81 25.81 4.66 -9.60
CA HIS A 81 24.81 5.29 -8.72
C HIS A 81 23.41 5.12 -9.26
N ALA A 82 22.45 5.08 -8.34
CA ALA A 82 21.03 5.16 -8.65
C ALA A 82 20.58 6.64 -8.59
N GLU A 83 19.95 7.13 -9.64
CA GLU A 83 19.18 8.37 -9.58
C GLU A 83 17.78 8.05 -9.11
N LEU A 84 17.31 8.80 -8.10
CA LEU A 84 16.07 8.48 -7.41
C LEU A 84 14.88 9.22 -8.01
N THR A 85 13.71 8.66 -7.85
CA THR A 85 12.43 9.28 -8.27
C THR A 85 11.97 10.36 -7.30
N LEU A 86 12.63 10.52 -6.17
CA LEU A 86 12.23 11.42 -5.08
C LEU A 86 12.22 12.88 -5.56
N ASP A 87 11.20 13.63 -5.12
CA ASP A 87 11.23 15.10 -5.20
C ASP A 87 12.18 15.61 -4.09
N PRO A 88 13.33 16.21 -4.43
CA PRO A 88 14.34 16.58 -3.44
C PRO A 88 13.84 17.54 -2.37
N ARG A 89 12.93 18.45 -2.77
CA ARG A 89 12.41 19.48 -1.87
C ARG A 89 11.36 18.92 -0.92
N LEU A 90 10.48 18.03 -1.41
CA LEU A 90 9.52 17.32 -0.56
C LEU A 90 10.25 16.39 0.41
N GLN A 91 11.27 15.69 -0.07
CA GLN A 91 12.11 14.78 0.73
C GLN A 91 12.76 15.53 1.89
N ASP A 92 13.46 16.64 1.60
CA ASP A 92 14.13 17.47 2.58
C ASP A 92 13.14 18.11 3.58
N PHE A 93 11.99 18.59 3.09
CA PHE A 93 10.93 19.15 3.94
C PHE A 93 10.43 18.12 4.96
N LEU A 94 10.13 16.89 4.52
CA LEU A 94 9.59 15.85 5.38
C LEU A 94 10.64 15.31 6.37
N SER A 95 11.88 15.13 5.92
CA SER A 95 12.98 14.73 6.79
C SER A 95 13.19 15.74 7.92
N ARG A 96 13.22 17.04 7.59
CA ARG A 96 13.29 18.12 8.59
C ARG A 96 12.05 18.20 9.49
N LEU A 97 10.87 17.93 8.95
CA LEU A 97 9.63 17.91 9.73
C LEU A 97 9.71 16.85 10.83
N LEU A 98 10.06 15.61 10.48
CA LEU A 98 10.14 14.50 11.43
C LEU A 98 11.23 14.76 12.48
N ALA A 99 12.41 15.21 12.06
CA ALA A 99 13.52 15.56 12.94
C ALA A 99 13.18 16.73 13.88
N ARG A 100 12.53 17.80 13.39
CA ARG A 100 12.12 18.96 14.19
C ARG A 100 11.20 18.59 15.35
N TYR A 101 10.32 17.64 15.13
CA TYR A 101 9.41 17.15 16.18
C TYR A 101 10.03 16.03 16.99
N ASP A 102 11.26 15.62 16.66
CA ASP A 102 11.95 14.49 17.29
C ASP A 102 10.98 13.31 17.51
N VAL A 103 10.32 12.89 16.43
CA VAL A 103 9.34 11.81 16.54
C VAL A 103 10.04 10.55 17.04
N PRO A 104 9.50 9.83 18.02
CA PRO A 104 10.17 8.66 18.59
C PRO A 104 10.53 7.61 17.54
N ARG A 105 9.59 7.32 16.62
CA ARG A 105 9.78 6.51 15.43
C ARG A 105 8.70 6.86 14.42
N GLY A 106 9.05 7.15 13.18
CA GLY A 106 8.04 7.47 12.18
C GLY A 106 8.58 7.48 10.76
N ALA A 107 7.67 7.37 9.80
CA ALA A 107 7.98 7.56 8.39
C ALA A 107 6.81 8.18 7.62
N VAL A 108 7.16 8.90 6.57
CA VAL A 108 6.23 9.38 5.54
C VAL A 108 6.71 8.88 4.19
N VAL A 109 5.91 8.05 3.54
CA VAL A 109 6.12 7.59 2.16
C VAL A 109 5.05 8.23 1.28
N ALA A 110 5.49 8.89 0.23
CA ALA A 110 4.60 9.46 -0.78
C ALA A 110 4.96 8.93 -2.16
N LEU A 111 3.95 8.69 -3.01
CA LEU A 111 4.17 8.22 -4.38
C LEU A 111 3.11 8.78 -5.34
N GLU A 112 3.45 8.83 -6.61
CA GLU A 112 2.53 9.17 -7.69
C GLU A 112 1.64 7.97 -8.00
N PRO A 113 0.31 8.06 -7.84
CA PRO A 113 -0.57 6.90 -7.94
C PRO A 113 -0.59 6.24 -9.32
N SER A 114 -0.45 7.04 -10.38
CA SER A 114 -0.55 6.58 -11.77
C SER A 114 0.68 5.81 -12.24
N THR A 115 1.85 6.20 -11.76
CA THR A 115 3.14 5.63 -12.18
C THR A 115 3.77 4.73 -11.14
N GLY A 116 3.52 4.96 -9.84
CA GLY A 116 4.20 4.28 -8.75
C GLY A 116 5.56 4.90 -8.38
N ARG A 117 5.98 6.01 -9.02
CA ARG A 117 7.20 6.73 -8.65
C ARG A 117 7.11 7.20 -7.21
N VAL A 118 8.08 6.87 -6.38
CA VAL A 118 8.16 7.33 -4.99
C VAL A 118 8.62 8.79 -5.00
N LEU A 119 7.82 9.67 -4.43
CA LEU A 119 8.07 11.12 -4.35
C LEU A 119 8.79 11.52 -3.06
N ALA A 120 8.59 10.75 -1.99
CA ALA A 120 9.27 10.95 -0.71
C ALA A 120 9.42 9.63 0.05
N TRP A 121 10.58 9.50 0.72
CA TRP A 121 10.97 8.37 1.56
C TRP A 121 11.63 8.93 2.82
N ALA A 122 10.84 9.57 3.67
CA ALA A 122 11.34 10.21 4.87
C ALA A 122 11.04 9.35 6.09
N ASP A 123 12.06 9.02 6.85
CA ASP A 123 11.93 8.34 8.13
C ASP A 123 12.77 9.02 9.22
N HIS A 124 12.45 8.73 10.47
CA HIS A 124 13.14 9.23 11.64
C HIS A 124 12.97 8.24 12.79
N VAL A 125 14.06 8.04 13.51
CA VAL A 125 14.09 7.30 14.77
C VAL A 125 14.88 8.14 15.77
N SER A 126 14.24 8.52 16.89
CA SER A 126 14.91 9.26 17.96
C SER A 126 15.90 8.37 18.69
N GLU A 127 17.13 8.82 18.85
CA GLU A 127 18.18 8.10 19.58
C GLU A 127 17.83 7.89 21.06
N SER A 128 17.05 8.82 21.65
CA SER A 128 16.71 8.81 23.08
C SER A 128 15.65 7.78 23.48
N GLU A 129 14.88 7.24 22.52
CA GLU A 129 13.63 6.50 22.82
C GLU A 129 13.78 4.97 22.74
N GLY A 130 14.99 4.47 22.47
CA GLY A 130 15.30 3.03 22.52
C GLY A 130 14.58 2.20 21.45
N PHE A 131 14.22 2.80 20.32
CA PHE A 131 13.79 2.07 19.15
C PHE A 131 15.01 1.53 18.39
N GLY A 132 14.91 0.31 17.88
CA GLY A 132 15.97 -0.28 17.05
C GLY A 132 16.19 0.52 15.76
N GLU A 133 17.42 0.47 15.26
CA GLU A 133 17.77 0.98 13.93
C GLU A 133 17.03 0.20 12.83
N GLY A 134 16.86 0.81 11.68
CA GLY A 134 16.27 0.18 10.51
C GLY A 134 15.43 1.13 9.69
N ASP A 135 15.11 0.72 8.47
CA ASP A 135 14.24 1.47 7.57
C ASP A 135 12.78 1.39 8.05
N VAL A 136 12.28 2.49 8.61
CA VAL A 136 10.90 2.56 9.13
C VAL A 136 9.88 2.44 7.99
N ALA A 137 10.21 2.94 6.80
CA ALA A 137 9.32 2.90 5.64
C ALA A 137 9.04 1.48 5.15
N LEU A 138 9.96 0.54 5.40
CA LEU A 138 9.81 -0.89 5.08
C LEU A 138 9.37 -1.75 6.27
N ASP A 139 9.42 -1.22 7.49
CA ASP A 139 9.05 -2.00 8.69
C ASP A 139 7.56 -2.40 8.63
N ALA A 140 7.30 -3.69 8.47
CA ALA A 140 5.96 -4.27 8.42
C ALA A 140 5.44 -4.74 9.80
N SER A 141 6.15 -4.46 10.88
CA SER A 141 5.75 -4.87 12.24
C SER A 141 4.66 -3.99 12.88
N PRO A 142 4.47 -2.70 12.53
CA PRO A 142 3.39 -1.91 13.11
C PRO A 142 2.00 -2.44 12.73
N PRO A 143 1.05 -2.48 13.70
CA PRO A 143 -0.32 -2.88 13.40
C PRO A 143 -0.96 -1.88 12.43
N SER A 144 -1.69 -2.36 11.42
CA SER A 144 -2.37 -1.53 10.42
C SER A 144 -3.48 -0.65 11.01
N ALA A 145 -3.93 -1.00 12.21
CA ALA A 145 -5.03 -0.32 12.88
C ALA A 145 -6.23 -0.13 11.93
N SER A 146 -6.98 0.94 12.11
CA SER A 146 -8.17 1.24 11.29
C SER A 146 -7.89 1.51 9.80
N VAL A 147 -6.65 1.49 9.33
CA VAL A 147 -6.35 1.54 7.89
C VAL A 147 -6.87 0.28 7.20
N PHE A 148 -6.85 -0.88 7.86
CA PHE A 148 -7.39 -2.11 7.30
C PHE A 148 -8.89 -2.02 6.95
N LYS A 149 -9.63 -1.08 7.54
CA LYS A 149 -11.02 -0.80 7.15
C LYS A 149 -11.18 -0.41 5.67
N LEU A 150 -10.12 0.08 5.00
CA LEU A 150 -10.15 0.32 3.55
C LEU A 150 -10.32 -0.99 2.78
N VAL A 151 -9.60 -2.02 3.19
CA VAL A 151 -9.70 -3.37 2.60
C VAL A 151 -11.08 -3.98 2.89
N THR A 152 -11.53 -3.90 4.12
CA THR A 152 -12.86 -4.36 4.53
C THR A 152 -13.97 -3.63 3.78
N SER A 153 -13.86 -2.31 3.63
CA SER A 153 -14.86 -1.50 2.93
C SER A 153 -14.90 -1.80 1.43
N ALA A 154 -13.75 -2.05 0.79
CA ALA A 154 -13.72 -2.50 -0.59
C ALA A 154 -14.47 -3.84 -0.76
N ALA A 155 -14.26 -4.80 0.15
CA ALA A 155 -14.96 -6.08 0.13
C ALA A 155 -16.48 -5.91 0.35
N LEU A 156 -16.89 -5.02 1.26
CA LEU A 156 -18.32 -4.73 1.54
C LEU A 156 -19.01 -4.08 0.33
N LEU A 157 -18.37 -3.10 -0.31
CA LEU A 157 -18.89 -2.46 -1.51
C LEU A 157 -19.07 -3.46 -2.65
N ASP A 158 -18.12 -4.36 -2.86
CA ASP A 158 -18.20 -5.40 -3.88
C ASP A 158 -19.21 -6.52 -3.51
N ALA A 159 -19.51 -6.69 -2.21
CA ALA A 159 -20.60 -7.54 -1.74
C ALA A 159 -21.99 -6.86 -1.91
N GLY A 160 -22.05 -5.62 -2.41
CA GLY A 160 -23.27 -4.90 -2.69
C GLY A 160 -23.79 -4.04 -1.52
N VAL A 161 -23.01 -3.86 -0.45
CA VAL A 161 -23.39 -2.95 0.65
C VAL A 161 -23.35 -1.51 0.14
N SER A 162 -24.48 -0.80 0.30
CA SER A 162 -24.58 0.61 -0.11
C SER A 162 -23.73 1.52 0.78
N PRO A 163 -23.06 2.55 0.25
CA PRO A 163 -22.43 3.61 1.06
C PRO A 163 -23.38 4.28 2.05
N ASP A 164 -24.67 4.33 1.70
CA ASP A 164 -25.74 4.93 2.51
C ASP A 164 -26.43 3.92 3.44
N GLU A 165 -25.98 2.64 3.44
CA GLU A 165 -26.49 1.61 4.33
C GLU A 165 -26.43 2.08 5.79
N ARG A 166 -27.61 2.14 6.42
CA ARG A 166 -27.72 2.61 7.81
C ARG A 166 -27.68 1.45 8.78
N VAL A 167 -26.69 1.51 9.66
CA VAL A 167 -26.49 0.50 10.70
C VAL A 167 -26.64 1.13 12.07
N CYS A 168 -27.52 0.55 12.88
CA CYS A 168 -27.68 0.93 14.27
C CYS A 168 -26.71 0.13 15.16
N TYR A 169 -26.16 0.78 16.18
CA TYR A 169 -25.12 0.19 17.01
C TYR A 169 -25.07 0.79 18.40
N HIS A 170 -24.33 0.12 19.28
CA HIS A 170 -23.94 0.60 20.60
C HIS A 170 -22.49 0.18 20.91
N GLY A 171 -21.82 0.89 21.81
CA GLY A 171 -20.48 0.55 22.29
C GLY A 171 -19.41 0.48 21.19
N GLY A 172 -18.40 -0.36 21.38
CA GLY A 172 -17.38 -0.69 20.41
C GLY A 172 -16.34 0.41 20.11
N ALA A 173 -16.25 1.46 20.93
CA ALA A 173 -15.33 2.58 20.67
C ALA A 173 -13.87 2.20 20.92
N SER A 174 -13.56 1.66 22.09
CA SER A 174 -12.20 1.26 22.51
C SER A 174 -11.92 -0.24 22.37
N GLY A 175 -12.95 -1.05 22.23
CA GLY A 175 -12.88 -2.50 22.07
C GLY A 175 -14.17 -3.01 21.44
N LEU A 176 -14.13 -4.21 20.88
CA LEU A 176 -15.29 -4.90 20.33
C LEU A 176 -15.55 -6.17 21.12
N GLU A 177 -16.79 -6.30 21.60
CA GLU A 177 -17.30 -7.51 22.22
C GLU A 177 -18.39 -8.13 21.32
N LEU A 178 -18.75 -9.40 21.60
CA LEU A 178 -19.71 -10.13 20.78
C LEU A 178 -21.06 -9.37 20.69
N GLU A 179 -21.48 -8.75 21.79
CA GLU A 179 -22.70 -7.95 21.85
C GLU A 179 -22.71 -6.73 20.90
N ASN A 180 -21.53 -6.17 20.57
CA ASN A 180 -21.43 -5.01 19.67
C ASN A 180 -21.61 -5.39 18.19
N ILE A 181 -21.52 -6.66 17.84
CA ILE A 181 -21.73 -7.17 16.48
C ILE A 181 -23.09 -7.86 16.29
N LEU A 182 -23.81 -8.07 17.38
CA LEU A 182 -25.19 -8.56 17.34
C LEU A 182 -26.17 -7.38 17.32
N ASP A 183 -27.34 -7.56 16.67
CA ASP A 183 -28.40 -6.58 16.71
C ASP A 183 -29.14 -6.62 18.05
N ASP A 184 -29.20 -5.47 18.71
CA ASP A 184 -29.97 -5.28 19.94
C ASP A 184 -30.83 -4.01 19.84
N PRO A 185 -32.11 -4.14 19.44
CA PRO A 185 -33.01 -2.97 19.26
C PRO A 185 -33.17 -2.10 20.50
N ARG A 186 -32.84 -2.62 21.69
CA ARG A 186 -32.95 -1.85 22.95
C ARG A 186 -31.68 -1.02 23.20
N ARG A 187 -30.54 -1.47 22.75
CA ARG A 187 -29.22 -0.82 22.97
C ARG A 187 -28.70 -0.07 21.74
N ASP A 188 -29.06 -0.51 20.54
CA ASP A 188 -28.64 0.07 19.26
C ASP A 188 -29.38 1.39 18.96
N THR A 189 -29.08 2.41 19.75
CA THR A 189 -29.77 3.72 19.71
C THR A 189 -29.12 4.74 18.77
N ARG A 190 -27.92 4.45 18.26
CA ARG A 190 -27.20 5.28 17.29
C ARG A 190 -27.19 4.61 15.93
N CYS A 191 -27.68 5.30 14.90
CA CYS A 191 -27.71 4.78 13.55
C CYS A 191 -26.96 5.73 12.61
N VAL A 192 -25.96 5.21 11.88
CA VAL A 192 -25.14 5.98 10.94
C VAL A 192 -25.01 5.25 9.62
N SER A 193 -24.68 5.99 8.55
CA SER A 193 -24.39 5.37 7.25
C SER A 193 -23.02 4.67 7.27
N PHE A 194 -22.81 3.77 6.32
CA PHE A 194 -21.52 3.13 6.11
C PHE A 194 -20.43 4.17 5.80
N THR A 195 -20.73 5.18 4.95
CA THR A 195 -19.84 6.32 4.67
C THR A 195 -19.43 7.04 5.95
N TYR A 196 -20.40 7.40 6.80
CA TYR A 196 -20.10 8.03 8.09
C TYR A 196 -19.21 7.14 8.95
N ALA A 197 -19.52 5.84 9.03
CA ALA A 197 -18.78 4.89 9.86
C ALA A 197 -17.33 4.74 9.40
N LEU A 198 -17.05 4.77 8.09
CA LEU A 198 -15.67 4.75 7.57
C LEU A 198 -14.93 6.03 7.95
N GLY A 199 -15.50 7.21 7.71
CA GLY A 199 -14.88 8.51 7.98
C GLY A 199 -14.65 8.78 9.46
N HIS A 200 -15.57 8.34 10.33
CA HIS A 200 -15.47 8.45 11.80
C HIS A 200 -14.83 7.21 12.45
N SER A 201 -14.44 6.24 11.63
CA SER A 201 -13.76 5.00 12.09
C SER A 201 -14.58 4.19 13.11
N THR A 202 -15.91 4.14 12.97
CA THR A 202 -16.82 3.49 13.92
C THR A 202 -16.66 1.96 13.86
N ASN A 203 -15.98 1.39 14.85
CA ASN A 203 -15.61 -0.03 14.88
C ASN A 203 -16.82 -0.96 14.83
N ALA A 204 -17.84 -0.70 15.69
CA ALA A 204 -19.03 -1.55 15.79
C ALA A 204 -19.78 -1.66 14.46
N VAL A 205 -19.92 -0.57 13.71
CA VAL A 205 -20.63 -0.56 12.42
C VAL A 205 -19.85 -1.37 11.37
N LEU A 206 -18.55 -1.11 11.22
CA LEU A 206 -17.72 -1.86 10.26
C LEU A 206 -17.68 -3.36 10.62
N ALA A 207 -17.62 -3.68 11.90
CA ALA A 207 -17.63 -5.06 12.39
C ALA A 207 -18.98 -5.75 12.14
N LYS A 208 -20.11 -5.08 12.39
CA LYS A 208 -21.46 -5.61 12.08
C LYS A 208 -21.61 -5.87 10.58
N LEU A 209 -21.27 -4.90 9.73
CA LEU A 209 -21.36 -5.07 8.27
C LEU A 209 -20.46 -6.22 7.80
N ALA A 210 -19.22 -6.30 8.30
CA ALA A 210 -18.30 -7.37 7.94
C ALA A 210 -18.80 -8.75 8.40
N ASP A 211 -19.36 -8.85 9.61
CA ASP A 211 -19.93 -10.08 10.14
C ASP A 211 -21.15 -10.57 9.36
N GLN A 212 -21.98 -9.65 8.88
CA GLN A 212 -23.19 -9.94 8.11
C GLN A 212 -22.92 -10.31 6.65
N HIS A 213 -21.91 -9.68 6.02
CA HIS A 213 -21.71 -9.74 4.57
C HIS A 213 -20.43 -10.44 4.12
N LEU A 214 -19.45 -10.63 5.01
CA LEU A 214 -18.14 -11.18 4.65
C LEU A 214 -17.83 -12.46 5.42
N ASP A 215 -17.52 -13.50 4.68
CA ASP A 215 -16.92 -14.68 5.27
C ASP A 215 -15.38 -14.55 5.38
N ARG A 216 -14.77 -15.52 6.06
CA ARG A 216 -13.30 -15.57 6.24
C ARG A 216 -12.55 -15.61 4.91
N ALA A 217 -13.05 -16.37 3.95
CA ALA A 217 -12.39 -16.56 2.65
C ALA A 217 -12.40 -15.27 1.84
N THR A 218 -13.51 -14.56 1.85
CA THR A 218 -13.66 -13.26 1.19
C THR A 218 -12.73 -12.21 1.80
N LEU A 219 -12.73 -12.06 3.13
CA LEU A 219 -11.85 -11.10 3.80
C LEU A 219 -10.37 -11.39 3.50
N ARG A 220 -9.97 -12.67 3.55
CA ARG A 220 -8.62 -13.10 3.19
C ARG A 220 -8.28 -12.81 1.74
N ARG A 221 -9.20 -13.07 0.82
CA ARG A 221 -9.02 -12.79 -0.62
C ARG A 221 -8.76 -11.30 -0.86
N TYR A 222 -9.53 -10.40 -0.25
CA TYR A 222 -9.32 -8.95 -0.39
C TYR A 222 -8.01 -8.51 0.27
N ALA A 223 -7.68 -8.97 1.47
CA ALA A 223 -6.39 -8.69 2.09
C ALA A 223 -5.22 -9.12 1.19
N THR A 224 -5.28 -10.33 0.62
CA THR A 224 -4.27 -10.82 -0.34
C THR A 224 -4.23 -9.99 -1.62
N ALA A 225 -5.38 -9.55 -2.15
CA ALA A 225 -5.44 -8.68 -3.32
C ALA A 225 -4.74 -7.34 -3.06
N PHE A 226 -4.90 -6.78 -1.86
CA PHE A 226 -4.19 -5.59 -1.39
C PHE A 226 -2.74 -5.87 -0.93
N ALA A 227 -2.16 -7.04 -1.25
CA ALA A 227 -0.79 -7.46 -0.98
C ALA A 227 -0.44 -7.82 0.48
N PHE A 228 -1.41 -7.97 1.38
CA PHE A 228 -1.14 -8.58 2.68
C PHE A 228 -0.70 -10.04 2.52
N GLY A 229 0.25 -10.47 3.35
CA GLY A 229 0.83 -11.81 3.29
C GLY A 229 1.77 -12.05 2.10
N GLN A 230 2.24 -10.99 1.43
CA GLN A 230 3.13 -11.05 0.26
C GLN A 230 4.21 -9.98 0.34
N GLY A 231 5.30 -10.16 -0.43
CA GLY A 231 6.24 -9.09 -0.74
C GLY A 231 5.56 -8.02 -1.60
N LEU A 232 5.92 -6.76 -1.38
CA LEU A 232 5.36 -5.63 -2.12
C LEU A 232 5.98 -5.53 -3.52
N PRO A 233 5.28 -4.95 -4.50
CA PRO A 233 5.83 -4.66 -5.82
C PRO A 233 6.78 -3.45 -5.76
N PHE A 234 8.02 -3.73 -5.43
CA PHE A 234 9.09 -2.74 -5.21
C PHE A 234 10.43 -3.31 -5.65
N GLU A 235 11.43 -2.46 -5.94
CA GLU A 235 12.75 -2.91 -6.40
C GLU A 235 13.53 -3.70 -5.34
N LEU A 236 13.34 -3.33 -4.08
CA LEU A 236 13.96 -4.02 -2.97
C LEU A 236 13.08 -5.13 -2.42
N SER A 237 13.70 -6.13 -1.83
CA SER A 237 12.97 -7.14 -1.06
C SER A 237 12.33 -6.49 0.16
N THR A 238 11.02 -6.64 0.28
CA THR A 238 10.25 -6.07 1.39
C THR A 238 9.81 -7.15 2.36
N PRO A 239 9.80 -6.87 3.68
CA PRO A 239 9.09 -7.71 4.62
C PRO A 239 7.63 -7.87 4.22
N SER A 240 7.08 -9.07 4.39
CA SER A 240 5.66 -9.30 4.14
C SER A 240 4.82 -8.66 5.24
N SER A 241 3.81 -7.89 4.86
CA SER A 241 2.80 -7.39 5.79
C SER A 241 1.97 -8.56 6.32
N GLU A 242 2.01 -8.78 7.63
CA GLU A 242 1.34 -9.94 8.23
C GLU A 242 -0.19 -9.86 8.09
N MET A 243 -0.79 -11.03 7.95
CA MET A 243 -2.23 -11.20 7.82
C MET A 243 -2.69 -12.42 8.61
N ASP A 244 -3.42 -12.19 9.69
CA ASP A 244 -4.18 -13.21 10.37
C ASP A 244 -5.68 -12.92 10.23
N VAL A 245 -6.39 -13.78 9.49
CA VAL A 245 -7.86 -13.74 9.41
C VAL A 245 -8.43 -14.86 10.25
N PRO A 246 -8.87 -14.58 11.48
CA PRO A 246 -9.30 -15.61 12.42
C PRO A 246 -10.55 -16.38 11.96
N ALA A 247 -10.67 -17.65 12.41
CA ALA A 247 -11.85 -18.46 12.17
C ALA A 247 -13.03 -18.03 13.07
N GLY A 248 -12.74 -17.60 14.31
CA GLY A 248 -13.74 -17.18 15.29
C GLY A 248 -14.49 -15.92 14.86
N ARG A 249 -15.81 -15.89 15.09
CA ARG A 249 -16.69 -14.80 14.67
C ARG A 249 -16.25 -13.46 15.21
N LEU A 250 -16.07 -13.33 16.52
CA LEU A 250 -15.66 -12.07 17.17
C LEU A 250 -14.28 -11.61 16.71
N GLU A 251 -13.29 -12.52 16.68
CA GLU A 251 -11.94 -12.16 16.25
C GLU A 251 -11.89 -11.76 14.78
N ARG A 252 -12.69 -12.39 13.91
CA ARG A 252 -12.83 -11.98 12.52
C ARG A 252 -13.45 -10.58 12.40
N ALA A 253 -14.46 -10.27 13.21
CA ALA A 253 -15.05 -8.93 13.28
C ALA A 253 -14.04 -7.89 13.80
N ARG A 254 -13.22 -8.24 14.81
CA ARG A 254 -12.11 -7.44 15.30
C ARG A 254 -11.07 -7.20 14.19
N ALA A 255 -10.65 -8.24 13.49
CA ALA A 255 -9.73 -8.12 12.35
C ALA A 255 -10.29 -7.19 11.26
N SER A 256 -11.58 -7.35 10.89
CA SER A 256 -12.25 -6.48 9.91
C SER A 256 -12.28 -5.01 10.33
N ALA A 257 -12.37 -4.73 11.62
CA ALA A 257 -12.31 -3.37 12.18
C ALA A 257 -10.86 -2.86 12.39
N GLY A 258 -9.84 -3.68 12.12
CA GLY A 258 -8.43 -3.31 12.17
C GLY A 258 -7.79 -3.45 13.55
N PHE A 259 -8.25 -4.40 14.38
CA PHE A 259 -7.59 -4.71 15.65
C PHE A 259 -6.51 -5.79 15.46
N TRP A 260 -5.28 -5.52 15.82
CA TRP A 260 -4.10 -6.38 16.04
C TRP A 260 -3.79 -7.57 15.08
N HIS A 261 -4.68 -7.91 14.16
CA HIS A 261 -4.54 -9.08 13.30
C HIS A 261 -3.80 -8.81 11.98
N MET A 262 -3.61 -7.54 11.67
CA MET A 262 -2.99 -7.09 10.43
C MET A 262 -1.88 -6.11 10.73
N HIS A 263 -0.73 -6.33 10.11
CA HIS A 263 0.44 -5.45 10.22
C HIS A 263 0.82 -4.93 8.83
N MET A 264 1.43 -3.76 8.76
CA MET A 264 1.86 -3.21 7.47
C MET A 264 2.97 -2.16 7.62
N SER A 265 3.76 -2.01 6.56
CA SER A 265 4.74 -0.94 6.44
C SER A 265 4.13 0.36 5.90
N PRO A 266 4.78 1.53 6.09
CA PRO A 266 4.41 2.78 5.43
C PRO A 266 4.36 2.68 3.89
N LEU A 267 5.31 1.99 3.26
CA LEU A 267 5.25 1.71 1.83
C LEU A 267 3.97 0.97 1.43
N HIS A 268 3.57 -0.04 2.22
CA HIS A 268 2.33 -0.76 1.95
C HIS A 268 1.11 0.15 2.10
N GLY A 269 1.07 0.98 3.13
CA GLY A 269 0.02 2.00 3.30
C GLY A 269 -0.08 2.94 2.10
N ALA A 270 1.05 3.42 1.56
CA ALA A 270 1.09 4.27 0.38
C ALA A 270 0.59 3.54 -0.88
N LEU A 271 0.94 2.26 -1.05
CA LEU A 271 0.43 1.42 -2.14
C LEU A 271 -1.08 1.16 -2.04
N ILE A 272 -1.63 1.00 -0.83
CA ILE A 272 -3.09 0.91 -0.62
C ILE A 272 -3.77 2.21 -1.07
N ALA A 273 -3.24 3.37 -0.65
CA ALA A 273 -3.77 4.68 -1.06
C ALA A 273 -3.68 4.85 -2.58
N ALA A 274 -2.52 4.54 -3.18
CA ALA A 274 -2.31 4.63 -4.62
C ALA A 274 -3.24 3.71 -5.40
N THR A 275 -3.50 2.50 -4.90
CA THR A 275 -4.43 1.55 -5.52
C THR A 275 -5.83 2.15 -5.64
N ILE A 276 -6.33 2.76 -4.56
CA ILE A 276 -7.66 3.38 -4.55
C ILE A 276 -7.66 4.61 -5.48
N ALA A 277 -6.63 5.46 -5.38
CA ALA A 277 -6.44 6.65 -6.21
C ALA A 277 -6.31 6.34 -7.71
N ASN A 278 -5.78 5.17 -8.08
CA ASN A 278 -5.53 4.72 -9.44
C ASN A 278 -6.62 3.75 -9.93
N ASP A 279 -7.89 4.09 -9.68
CA ASP A 279 -9.06 3.34 -10.16
C ASP A 279 -8.99 1.82 -9.81
N GLY A 280 -8.43 1.47 -8.66
CA GLY A 280 -8.33 0.08 -8.17
C GLY A 280 -7.14 -0.73 -8.71
N ARG A 281 -6.20 -0.09 -9.37
CA ARG A 281 -5.00 -0.71 -9.96
C ARG A 281 -3.78 -0.38 -9.10
N MET A 282 -3.17 -1.39 -8.50
CA MET A 282 -1.94 -1.23 -7.73
C MET A 282 -0.77 -0.99 -8.69
N PRO A 283 -0.05 0.15 -8.57
CA PRO A 283 1.15 0.35 -9.35
C PRO A 283 2.30 -0.53 -8.83
N HIS A 284 3.30 -0.77 -9.65
CA HIS A 284 4.61 -1.18 -9.18
C HIS A 284 5.30 0.06 -8.60
N ALA A 285 5.65 0.05 -7.30
CA ALA A 285 6.36 1.18 -6.71
C ALA A 285 7.84 1.19 -7.16
N ALA A 286 8.37 2.38 -7.41
CA ALA A 286 9.75 2.57 -7.81
C ALA A 286 10.38 3.78 -7.14
N ILE A 287 11.52 3.59 -6.50
CA ILE A 287 12.32 4.67 -5.91
C ILE A 287 13.56 4.98 -6.77
N VAL A 288 13.97 4.07 -7.67
CA VAL A 288 15.06 4.28 -8.62
C VAL A 288 14.49 4.65 -9.98
N ASP A 289 14.85 5.84 -10.49
CA ASP A 289 14.54 6.26 -11.85
C ASP A 289 15.45 5.61 -12.87
N ARG A 290 16.74 5.68 -12.62
CA ARG A 290 17.76 5.06 -13.49
C ARG A 290 19.03 4.69 -12.71
N VAL A 291 19.77 3.72 -13.24
CA VAL A 291 21.11 3.36 -12.77
C VAL A 291 22.13 3.80 -13.80
N VAL A 292 23.09 4.58 -13.35
CA VAL A 292 24.18 5.14 -14.16
C VAL A 292 25.48 4.51 -13.69
N GLY A 293 26.21 3.89 -14.61
CA GLY A 293 27.53 3.30 -14.38
C GLY A 293 28.64 4.36 -14.21
N ALA A 294 29.82 3.92 -13.80
CA ALA A 294 31.00 4.79 -13.64
C ALA A 294 31.41 5.48 -14.95
N ASP A 295 31.13 4.86 -16.09
CA ASP A 295 31.38 5.35 -17.45
C ASP A 295 30.19 6.19 -18.00
N SER A 296 29.22 6.53 -17.18
CA SER A 296 27.99 7.25 -17.52
C SER A 296 26.98 6.46 -18.39
N ASP A 297 27.18 5.17 -18.59
CA ASP A 297 26.21 4.33 -19.26
C ASP A 297 24.99 4.07 -18.39
N VAL A 298 23.79 4.16 -19.01
CA VAL A 298 22.52 3.89 -18.32
C VAL A 298 22.16 2.41 -18.45
N SER A 299 22.33 1.66 -17.37
CA SER A 299 22.06 0.21 -17.32
C SER A 299 20.62 -0.15 -16.95
N TYR A 300 19.87 0.78 -16.36
CA TYR A 300 18.48 0.64 -15.97
C TYR A 300 17.74 1.97 -16.09
N ARG A 301 16.48 1.89 -16.50
CA ARG A 301 15.49 2.98 -16.42
C ARG A 301 14.16 2.42 -16.00
N TYR A 302 13.50 3.08 -15.06
CA TYR A 302 12.17 2.72 -14.61
C TYR A 302 11.13 2.98 -15.71
N GLU A 303 10.25 2.02 -15.92
CA GLU A 303 9.06 2.15 -16.76
C GLU A 303 7.83 1.88 -15.91
N PRO A 304 6.88 2.84 -15.84
CA PRO A 304 5.66 2.67 -15.05
C PRO A 304 4.89 1.41 -15.44
N ALA A 305 4.51 0.63 -14.44
CA ALA A 305 3.78 -0.61 -14.64
C ALA A 305 2.66 -0.80 -13.60
N THR A 306 1.56 -1.39 -14.02
CA THR A 306 0.54 -1.90 -13.10
C THR A 306 0.96 -3.26 -12.58
N TYR A 307 1.09 -3.41 -11.27
CA TYR A 307 1.35 -4.70 -10.65
C TYR A 307 0.15 -5.63 -10.78
N ARG A 308 -1.05 -5.16 -10.38
CA ARG A 308 -2.31 -5.90 -10.52
C ARG A 308 -3.54 -5.00 -10.43
N ALA A 309 -4.66 -5.48 -10.97
CA ALA A 309 -5.98 -4.95 -10.64
C ALA A 309 -6.43 -5.57 -9.30
N VAL A 310 -6.75 -4.74 -8.32
CA VAL A 310 -7.09 -5.15 -6.94
C VAL A 310 -8.59 -5.13 -6.73
N ILE A 311 -9.25 -4.03 -7.10
CA ILE A 311 -10.69 -3.81 -6.98
C ILE A 311 -11.23 -3.16 -8.26
N PRO A 312 -12.53 -3.33 -8.55
CA PRO A 312 -13.17 -2.65 -9.69
C PRO A 312 -13.07 -1.13 -9.57
N ARG A 313 -12.98 -0.44 -10.70
CA ARG A 313 -12.94 1.02 -10.78
C ARG A 313 -14.08 1.70 -10.02
N ARG A 314 -15.31 1.18 -10.17
CA ARG A 314 -16.49 1.70 -9.46
C ARG A 314 -16.27 1.67 -7.94
N THR A 315 -15.77 0.55 -7.41
CA THR A 315 -15.50 0.35 -5.99
C THR A 315 -14.44 1.29 -5.48
N ALA A 316 -13.34 1.47 -6.25
CA ALA A 316 -12.28 2.41 -5.92
C ALA A 316 -12.80 3.85 -5.83
N ARG A 317 -13.61 4.30 -6.78
CA ARG A 317 -14.20 5.65 -6.80
C ARG A 317 -15.17 5.87 -5.65
N THR A 318 -16.10 4.93 -5.43
CA THR A 318 -17.01 5.01 -4.29
C THR A 318 -16.25 5.05 -2.96
N LEU A 319 -15.20 4.21 -2.81
CA LEU A 319 -14.37 4.20 -1.62
C LEU A 319 -13.63 5.53 -1.43
N ALA A 320 -13.11 6.11 -2.51
CA ALA A 320 -12.47 7.44 -2.49
C ALA A 320 -13.41 8.53 -1.98
N GLU A 321 -14.65 8.57 -2.48
CA GLU A 321 -15.68 9.50 -2.03
C GLU A 321 -16.00 9.31 -0.53
N MET A 322 -16.14 8.06 -0.08
CA MET A 322 -16.36 7.76 1.34
C MET A 322 -15.17 8.19 2.21
N MET A 323 -13.94 8.07 1.71
CA MET A 323 -12.72 8.46 2.42
C MET A 323 -12.61 9.98 2.64
N GLU A 324 -13.23 10.82 1.81
CA GLU A 324 -13.27 12.27 2.00
C GLU A 324 -13.96 12.67 3.32
N THR A 325 -14.90 11.86 3.80
CA THR A 325 -15.55 12.08 5.10
C THR A 325 -14.54 12.13 6.24
N THR A 326 -13.41 11.39 6.15
CA THR A 326 -12.36 11.40 7.17
C THR A 326 -11.78 12.79 7.41
N THR A 327 -11.56 13.56 6.35
CA THR A 327 -10.91 14.88 6.39
C THR A 327 -11.89 16.04 6.51
N THR A 328 -13.14 15.83 6.09
CA THR A 328 -14.17 16.88 6.11
C THR A 328 -14.93 16.95 7.43
N THR A 329 -15.45 15.84 7.93
CA THR A 329 -16.23 15.75 9.17
C THR A 329 -15.71 14.73 10.17
N GLY A 330 -14.88 13.79 9.70
CA GLY A 330 -14.43 12.62 10.44
C GLY A 330 -13.18 12.84 11.29
N THR A 331 -12.45 11.74 11.48
CA THR A 331 -11.36 11.64 12.46
C THR A 331 -10.16 12.53 12.19
N ALA A 332 -9.96 12.99 10.96
CA ALA A 332 -8.87 13.90 10.60
C ALA A 332 -9.30 15.35 10.38
N ARG A 333 -10.58 15.70 10.54
CA ARG A 333 -11.10 17.04 10.25
C ARG A 333 -10.23 18.16 10.83
N HIS A 334 -9.85 18.08 12.11
CA HIS A 334 -9.06 19.11 12.80
C HIS A 334 -7.61 19.22 12.35
N TYR A 335 -7.11 18.28 11.53
CA TYR A 335 -5.81 18.39 10.85
C TYR A 335 -5.92 19.08 9.51
N PHE A 336 -7.09 19.03 8.86
CA PHE A 336 -7.29 19.58 7.52
C PHE A 336 -8.05 20.91 7.53
N ARG A 337 -8.60 21.31 8.67
CA ARG A 337 -9.26 22.61 8.91
C ARG A 337 -8.82 23.19 10.23
N ASP A 338 -8.63 24.52 10.25
CA ASP A 338 -8.35 25.26 11.47
C ASP A 338 -9.60 25.37 12.38
N HIS A 339 -9.43 26.03 13.52
CA HIS A 339 -10.56 26.24 14.46
C HIS A 339 -11.66 27.13 13.89
N ALA A 340 -11.34 28.01 12.95
CA ALA A 340 -12.31 28.85 12.25
C ALA A 340 -12.97 28.14 11.06
N GLY A 341 -12.51 26.94 10.71
CA GLY A 341 -13.03 26.13 9.62
C GLY A 341 -12.31 26.35 8.28
N HIS A 342 -11.27 27.19 8.21
CA HIS A 342 -10.50 27.38 6.99
C HIS A 342 -9.70 26.12 6.66
N GLU A 343 -9.64 25.82 5.37
CA GLU A 343 -8.91 24.67 4.84
C GLU A 343 -7.40 24.93 4.79
N PHE A 344 -6.60 23.98 5.24
CA PHE A 344 -5.14 24.01 5.05
C PHE A 344 -4.72 23.68 3.61
N LEU A 345 -5.59 23.04 2.83
CA LEU A 345 -5.46 22.81 1.39
C LEU A 345 -6.67 23.42 0.67
N PRO A 346 -6.70 24.75 0.44
CA PRO A 346 -7.88 25.42 -0.09
C PRO A 346 -8.30 24.88 -1.46
N GLY A 347 -9.56 24.44 -1.57
CA GLY A 347 -10.12 23.91 -2.82
C GLY A 347 -9.61 22.52 -3.23
N ILE A 348 -8.76 21.89 -2.43
CA ILE A 348 -8.22 20.54 -2.70
C ILE A 348 -8.91 19.53 -1.79
N ARG A 349 -9.68 18.63 -2.38
CA ARG A 349 -10.32 17.55 -1.65
C ARG A 349 -9.31 16.44 -1.33
N VAL A 350 -9.33 15.94 -0.11
CA VAL A 350 -8.41 14.91 0.37
C VAL A 350 -9.20 13.68 0.79
N ALA A 351 -8.92 12.55 0.16
CA ALA A 351 -9.41 11.25 0.57
C ALA A 351 -8.42 10.60 1.53
N GLY A 352 -8.88 10.11 2.69
CA GLY A 352 -7.96 9.55 3.67
C GLY A 352 -8.60 8.62 4.68
N LYS A 353 -7.76 7.94 5.44
CA LYS A 353 -8.14 7.10 6.58
C LYS A 353 -7.10 7.21 7.68
N THR A 354 -7.55 7.48 8.89
CA THR A 354 -6.70 7.43 10.08
C THR A 354 -6.71 6.03 10.69
N GLY A 355 -5.61 5.68 11.35
CA GLY A 355 -5.50 4.51 12.22
C GLY A 355 -4.91 4.92 13.56
N THR A 356 -5.36 4.30 14.66
CA THR A 356 -4.77 4.47 15.98
C THR A 356 -4.92 3.18 16.76
N LEU A 357 -3.82 2.67 17.27
CA LEU A 357 -3.75 1.59 18.26
C LEU A 357 -2.62 1.90 19.24
N SER A 358 -2.70 1.33 20.44
CA SER A 358 -1.61 1.41 21.41
C SER A 358 -1.32 0.07 22.05
N SER A 359 -0.05 -0.24 22.27
CA SER A 359 0.41 -1.29 23.17
C SER A 359 0.71 -0.69 24.54
N GLU A 360 0.60 -1.48 25.61
CA GLU A 360 0.80 -0.97 26.97
C GLU A 360 2.19 -1.29 27.54
N ARG A 361 2.87 -2.32 27.05
CA ARG A 361 4.14 -2.81 27.63
C ARG A 361 5.16 -3.21 26.55
N PRO A 362 6.08 -2.34 26.19
CA PRO A 362 6.13 -0.90 26.53
C PRO A 362 4.98 -0.15 25.85
N TYR A 363 4.64 1.02 26.40
CA TYR A 363 3.65 1.87 25.72
C TYR A 363 4.20 2.31 24.38
N ARG A 364 3.39 2.10 23.33
CA ARG A 364 3.64 2.58 21.95
C ARG A 364 2.30 2.99 21.34
N GLY A 365 2.18 4.26 21.00
CA GLY A 365 1.00 4.83 20.37
C GLY A 365 1.18 4.89 18.87
N TYR A 366 0.69 3.89 18.13
CA TYR A 366 0.73 3.85 16.66
C TYR A 366 -0.35 4.75 16.10
N THR A 367 0.04 5.72 15.29
CA THR A 367 -0.89 6.55 14.52
C THR A 367 -0.58 6.45 13.04
N TRP A 368 -1.63 6.35 12.25
CA TRP A 368 -1.59 6.28 10.79
C TRP A 368 -2.43 7.37 10.14
N PHE A 369 -1.99 7.81 8.99
CA PHE A 369 -2.82 8.41 7.96
C PHE A 369 -2.42 7.80 6.62
N VAL A 370 -3.40 7.30 5.88
CA VAL A 370 -3.23 6.75 4.54
C VAL A 370 -4.26 7.42 3.65
N GLY A 371 -3.82 8.06 2.57
CA GLY A 371 -4.72 8.83 1.73
C GLY A 371 -4.06 9.41 0.50
N PHE A 372 -4.78 10.23 -0.25
CA PHE A 372 -4.30 10.84 -1.48
C PHE A 372 -5.03 12.16 -1.77
N ALA A 373 -4.45 12.95 -2.63
CA ALA A 373 -5.01 14.22 -3.09
C ALA A 373 -4.49 14.60 -4.50
N PRO A 374 -5.22 15.44 -5.25
CA PRO A 374 -6.64 15.75 -5.07
C PRO A 374 -7.51 14.48 -5.19
N ALA A 375 -8.67 14.42 -4.54
CA ALA A 375 -9.51 13.21 -4.54
C ALA A 375 -10.10 12.87 -5.93
N ASP A 376 -10.33 13.89 -6.75
CA ASP A 376 -10.90 13.78 -8.10
C ASP A 376 -9.86 13.56 -9.22
N ALA A 377 -8.64 14.06 -9.02
CA ALA A 377 -7.51 13.89 -9.95
C ALA A 377 -6.21 13.61 -9.18
N PRO A 378 -6.05 12.41 -8.59
CA PRO A 378 -4.96 12.12 -7.68
C PRO A 378 -3.57 12.25 -8.31
N THR A 379 -2.71 13.07 -7.71
CA THR A 379 -1.31 13.25 -8.12
C THR A 379 -0.33 12.77 -7.07
N ILE A 380 -0.77 12.66 -5.80
CA ILE A 380 0.06 12.18 -4.71
C ILE A 380 -0.76 11.27 -3.78
N ALA A 381 -0.26 10.07 -3.51
CA ALA A 381 -0.71 9.18 -2.46
C ALA A 381 0.32 9.20 -1.33
N VAL A 382 -0.14 9.22 -0.08
CA VAL A 382 0.70 9.33 1.09
C VAL A 382 0.31 8.32 2.16
N ALA A 383 1.30 7.71 2.80
CA ALA A 383 1.15 7.03 4.08
C ALA A 383 2.12 7.64 5.10
N ALA A 384 1.60 8.01 6.24
CA ALA A 384 2.38 8.41 7.39
C ALA A 384 2.13 7.45 8.55
N LEU A 385 3.20 7.03 9.19
CA LEU A 385 3.22 6.31 10.47
C LEU A 385 3.98 7.14 11.48
N ILE A 386 3.39 7.41 12.63
CA ILE A 386 4.10 7.95 13.79
C ILE A 386 3.82 7.04 14.98
N VAL A 387 4.89 6.53 15.59
CA VAL A 387 4.85 5.74 16.81
C VAL A 387 5.29 6.64 17.95
N ASN A 388 4.37 6.98 18.84
CA ASN A 388 4.64 7.81 19.99
C ASN A 388 4.90 6.98 21.26
N THR A 389 5.72 7.51 22.14
CA THR A 389 5.83 7.11 23.54
C THR A 389 4.74 7.81 24.37
N PRO A 390 4.64 7.65 25.71
CA PRO A 390 3.66 8.39 26.51
C PRO A 390 3.68 9.91 26.26
N GLU A 391 4.84 10.44 25.89
CA GLU A 391 4.98 11.82 25.42
C GLU A 391 4.67 11.92 23.93
N TRP A 392 3.44 12.24 23.64
CA TRP A 392 3.00 12.42 22.25
C TRP A 392 3.60 13.68 21.62
N ARG A 393 4.31 13.50 20.49
CA ARG A 393 4.90 14.62 19.72
C ARG A 393 3.90 15.13 18.69
N ILE A 394 3.71 14.37 17.61
CA ILE A 394 2.72 14.65 16.56
C ILE A 394 1.97 13.37 16.21
N LYS A 395 0.88 13.51 15.49
CA LYS A 395 0.16 12.36 14.90
C LYS A 395 0.40 12.29 13.40
N ALA A 396 0.28 11.09 12.85
CA ALA A 396 0.49 10.82 11.43
C ALA A 396 -0.37 11.69 10.49
N ALA A 397 -1.62 12.00 10.89
CA ALA A 397 -2.49 12.88 10.11
C ALA A 397 -1.94 14.31 9.95
N TYR A 398 -1.17 14.81 10.94
CA TYR A 398 -0.47 16.08 10.83
C TYR A 398 0.66 16.00 9.79
N ALA A 399 1.52 14.98 9.90
CA ALA A 399 2.64 14.82 8.97
C ALA A 399 2.16 14.62 7.53
N ALA A 400 1.11 13.81 7.33
CA ALA A 400 0.52 13.60 6.01
C ALA A 400 -0.13 14.89 5.44
N ARG A 401 -0.85 15.67 6.28
CA ARG A 401 -1.39 16.96 5.84
C ARG A 401 -0.26 17.91 5.41
N GLU A 402 0.84 17.99 6.16
CA GLU A 402 2.00 18.82 5.79
C GLU A 402 2.64 18.35 4.47
N ALA A 403 2.76 17.03 4.25
CA ALA A 403 3.24 16.49 2.98
C ALA A 403 2.38 16.94 1.79
N LEU A 404 1.05 16.76 1.92
CA LEU A 404 0.09 17.15 0.88
C LEU A 404 0.07 18.64 0.65
N ARG A 405 0.11 19.45 1.73
CA ARG A 405 0.11 20.92 1.64
C ARG A 405 1.37 21.44 0.98
N TYR A 406 2.53 20.93 1.37
CA TYR A 406 3.80 21.32 0.76
C TYR A 406 3.81 21.01 -0.74
N TYR A 407 3.46 19.78 -1.12
CA TYR A 407 3.53 19.34 -2.51
C TYR A 407 2.49 20.01 -3.42
N LEU A 408 1.26 20.20 -2.94
CA LEU A 408 0.14 20.69 -3.76
C LEU A 408 -0.08 22.20 -3.69
N VAL A 409 0.40 22.86 -2.64
CA VAL A 409 0.10 24.30 -2.42
C VAL A 409 1.38 25.12 -2.36
N GLU A 410 2.34 24.78 -1.48
CA GLU A 410 3.52 25.64 -1.25
C GLU A 410 4.52 25.56 -2.40
N GLU A 411 4.86 24.35 -2.83
CA GLU A 411 5.87 24.15 -3.88
C GLU A 411 5.44 24.73 -5.24
N PRO A 412 4.20 24.48 -5.74
CA PRO A 412 3.72 25.13 -6.96
C PRO A 412 3.71 26.66 -6.87
N HIS A 413 3.30 27.20 -5.72
CA HIS A 413 3.31 28.66 -5.50
C HIS A 413 4.74 29.22 -5.54
N ARG A 414 5.69 28.56 -4.90
CA ARG A 414 7.09 28.97 -4.90
C ARG A 414 7.72 28.88 -6.29
N ARG A 415 7.48 27.80 -7.05
CA ARG A 415 7.94 27.66 -8.43
C ARG A 415 7.37 28.77 -9.34
N ALA A 416 6.12 29.15 -9.13
CA ALA A 416 5.50 30.22 -9.85
C ALA A 416 6.16 31.59 -9.54
N LEU A 417 6.52 31.85 -8.29
CA LEU A 417 7.24 33.08 -7.89
C LEU A 417 8.67 33.11 -8.43
N GLU A 418 9.41 32.00 -8.37
CA GLU A 418 10.75 31.86 -8.94
C GLU A 418 10.74 32.15 -10.46
N ALA A 419 9.78 31.59 -11.17
CA ALA A 419 9.61 31.80 -12.62
C ALA A 419 9.21 33.24 -12.98
N ALA A 420 8.52 33.96 -12.09
CA ALA A 420 8.11 35.34 -12.28
C ALA A 420 9.21 36.37 -11.96
N THR A 421 10.28 35.96 -11.25
CA THR A 421 11.39 36.83 -10.88
C THR A 421 12.40 36.88 -12.04
N PRO A 422 12.60 38.00 -12.71
CA PRO A 422 13.56 38.09 -13.80
C PRO A 422 14.98 37.82 -13.26
N ALA A 423 15.74 37.01 -14.01
CA ALA A 423 17.15 36.76 -13.69
C ALA A 423 17.89 38.11 -13.55
N THR A 424 18.48 38.36 -12.39
CA THR A 424 19.32 39.52 -12.19
C THR A 424 20.45 39.44 -13.21
N PRO A 425 20.64 40.46 -14.11
CA PRO A 425 21.70 40.37 -15.08
C PRO A 425 23.05 40.31 -14.33
N THR A 426 23.79 39.23 -14.51
CA THR A 426 25.18 39.15 -14.09
C THR A 426 25.92 40.18 -14.90
N ASN A 427 26.31 41.28 -14.24
CA ASN A 427 27.14 42.31 -14.84
C ASN A 427 28.51 41.71 -15.19
N PRO A 428 29.05 41.88 -16.39
CA PRO A 428 30.30 41.29 -16.85
C PRO A 428 31.54 41.77 -16.07
#